data_2019186e9853a8643957ebfd1e0fc355
#
_entry.id   2019186e9853a8643957ebfd1e0fc355
#
_cell.length_a   1.000
_cell.length_b   1.000
_cell.length_c   1.000
_cell.angle_alpha   90.00
_cell.angle_beta   90.00
_cell.angle_gamma   90.00
#
_symmetry.space_group_name_H-M   'P 1'
#
loop_
_entity.id
_entity.type
_entity.pdbx_description
1 polymer ?
#
loop_
_entity_poly.entity_id
_entity_poly.type
_entity_poly.pdbx_seq_one_letter_code
_entity_poly.pdbx_strand_id
1 'polypeptide(L)'
;MKEVKIGLIGFGFMGTTHWGVYKGIKGAKVVALADLDPAKRKGDISKVVGNIGGGDNSKPIDLSGVAVYDDAMKLIREADVDMIDICVPTADHAKLAIAALKTGKHVFCEKPLCRTAAEVSQIVAAAKKAKGFFNVGLCVRAWPEYRHAWEYFKSGKAGKMLSATFKRISPGVDGNSWKNWYMDGKVSGGALLDLHVHDVDAVNYFFGKSKAVRAVGANVCSKGAIDHVVATYDYGDGRLVMSEGGWEQARGATFEMSFTIVCEKATLKLDGSGYHIYPAKGGKAITPKVDVKAGPTGWHQELAYFVSCVQKGVKPEKYQTVDSVATTMQMVFAEEKSVKAKKAIRV
;
A
#
# COMPACT_ATOMS: atom_id res chain seq x y z
N MET A 1 -2.88 -3.10 -28.43
CA MET A 1 -2.09 -2.50 -27.33
C MET A 1 -0.85 -3.37 -27.19
N LYS A 2 0.33 -2.77 -26.95
CA LYS A 2 1.57 -3.54 -26.70
C LYS A 2 1.39 -4.39 -25.44
N GLU A 3 1.78 -5.66 -25.47
CA GLU A 3 1.83 -6.51 -24.29
C GLU A 3 2.95 -6.02 -23.37
N VAL A 4 2.68 -5.93 -22.07
CA VAL A 4 3.66 -5.62 -21.02
C VAL A 4 4.10 -6.93 -20.38
N LYS A 5 5.34 -7.31 -20.56
CA LYS A 5 5.97 -8.48 -19.96
C LYS A 5 6.39 -8.14 -18.53
N ILE A 6 5.94 -8.90 -17.56
CA ILE A 6 6.14 -8.65 -16.15
C ILE A 6 7.02 -9.72 -15.53
N GLY A 7 8.05 -9.30 -14.80
CA GLY A 7 8.81 -10.12 -13.87
C GLY A 7 8.32 -9.92 -12.44
N LEU A 8 7.74 -10.94 -11.82
CA LEU A 8 7.21 -10.90 -10.46
C LEU A 8 8.25 -11.43 -9.48
N ILE A 9 8.58 -10.65 -8.47
CA ILE A 9 9.55 -11.01 -7.43
C ILE A 9 8.84 -11.16 -6.09
N GLY A 10 8.86 -12.38 -5.54
CA GLY A 10 8.12 -12.77 -4.34
C GLY A 10 6.73 -13.32 -4.68
N PHE A 11 6.50 -14.60 -4.34
CA PHE A 11 5.24 -15.31 -4.57
C PHE A 11 4.57 -15.69 -3.26
N GLY A 12 4.57 -14.71 -2.33
CA GLY A 12 3.79 -14.71 -1.11
C GLY A 12 2.37 -14.21 -1.33
N PHE A 13 1.70 -13.76 -0.25
CA PHE A 13 0.33 -13.27 -0.30
C PHE A 13 0.13 -12.16 -1.35
N MET A 14 0.94 -11.10 -1.33
CA MET A 14 0.79 -10.02 -2.31
C MET A 14 1.18 -10.46 -3.73
N GLY A 15 2.25 -11.25 -3.89
CA GLY A 15 2.62 -11.74 -5.22
C GLY A 15 1.56 -12.63 -5.87
N THR A 16 0.90 -13.51 -5.11
CA THR A 16 -0.21 -14.32 -5.63
C THR A 16 -1.45 -13.47 -5.90
N THR A 17 -1.71 -12.45 -5.09
CA THR A 17 -2.77 -11.46 -5.34
C THR A 17 -2.53 -10.70 -6.65
N HIS A 18 -1.31 -10.16 -6.86
CA HIS A 18 -0.94 -9.45 -8.09
C HIS A 18 -0.99 -10.37 -9.31
N TRP A 19 -0.52 -11.61 -9.18
CA TRP A 19 -0.65 -12.63 -10.23
C TRP A 19 -2.10 -12.79 -10.67
N GLY A 20 -3.02 -12.93 -9.71
CA GLY A 20 -4.47 -13.04 -9.98
C GLY A 20 -5.02 -11.80 -10.68
N VAL A 21 -4.64 -10.61 -10.23
CA VAL A 21 -5.06 -9.33 -10.81
C VAL A 21 -4.55 -9.17 -12.24
N TYR A 22 -3.26 -9.49 -12.52
CA TYR A 22 -2.70 -9.39 -13.87
C TYR A 22 -3.42 -10.24 -14.90
N LYS A 23 -3.95 -11.42 -14.51
CA LYS A 23 -4.77 -12.25 -15.41
C LYS A 23 -6.00 -11.52 -15.98
N GLY A 24 -6.56 -10.57 -15.22
CA GLY A 24 -7.69 -9.74 -15.64
C GLY A 24 -7.31 -8.47 -16.41
N ILE A 25 -6.02 -8.11 -16.48
CA ILE A 25 -5.57 -6.88 -17.13
C ILE A 25 -5.18 -7.13 -18.58
N LYS A 26 -5.91 -6.53 -19.51
CA LYS A 26 -5.65 -6.66 -20.94
C LYS A 26 -4.23 -6.19 -21.31
N GLY A 27 -3.45 -7.08 -21.88
CA GLY A 27 -2.08 -6.80 -22.32
C GLY A 27 -1.05 -6.78 -21.17
N ALA A 28 -1.36 -7.33 -20.01
CA ALA A 28 -0.39 -7.66 -18.97
C ALA A 28 -0.11 -9.17 -18.99
N LYS A 29 1.16 -9.56 -18.90
CA LYS A 29 1.54 -10.96 -18.84
C LYS A 29 2.74 -11.17 -17.92
N VAL A 30 2.56 -11.95 -16.86
CA VAL A 30 3.70 -12.40 -16.05
C VAL A 30 4.44 -13.49 -16.83
N VAL A 31 5.69 -13.22 -17.18
CA VAL A 31 6.54 -14.10 -17.98
C VAL A 31 7.81 -14.55 -17.23
N ALA A 32 8.06 -13.97 -16.08
CA ALA A 32 9.16 -14.35 -15.18
C ALA A 32 8.72 -14.29 -13.73
N LEU A 33 9.20 -15.21 -12.90
CA LEU A 33 8.91 -15.30 -11.47
C LEU A 33 10.19 -15.58 -10.69
N ALA A 34 10.41 -14.90 -9.58
CA ALA A 34 11.46 -15.23 -8.64
C ALA A 34 10.89 -15.41 -7.23
N ASP A 35 11.24 -16.51 -6.56
CA ASP A 35 10.98 -16.73 -5.12
C ASP A 35 12.08 -17.59 -4.52
N LEU A 36 12.38 -17.38 -3.24
CA LEU A 36 13.38 -18.18 -2.50
C LEU A 36 12.86 -19.58 -2.19
N ASP A 37 11.54 -19.76 -2.07
CA ASP A 37 10.90 -21.03 -1.74
C ASP A 37 10.77 -21.91 -2.98
N PRO A 38 11.41 -23.10 -3.01
CA PRO A 38 11.34 -24.01 -4.15
C PRO A 38 9.93 -24.56 -4.41
N ALA A 39 9.05 -24.64 -3.41
CA ALA A 39 7.66 -25.06 -3.60
C ALA A 39 6.89 -23.99 -4.42
N LYS A 40 7.04 -22.73 -4.05
CA LYS A 40 6.40 -21.62 -4.77
C LYS A 40 6.92 -21.49 -6.21
N ARG A 41 8.21 -21.78 -6.45
CA ARG A 41 8.79 -21.85 -7.81
C ARG A 41 8.18 -22.96 -8.68
N LYS A 42 7.49 -23.92 -8.09
CA LYS A 42 6.70 -24.97 -8.76
C LYS A 42 5.22 -24.65 -8.83
N GLY A 43 4.81 -23.44 -8.40
CA GLY A 43 3.41 -23.02 -8.35
C GLY A 43 2.66 -23.46 -7.09
N ASP A 44 3.29 -24.18 -6.16
CA ASP A 44 2.64 -24.58 -4.90
C ASP A 44 2.50 -23.38 -3.96
N ILE A 45 1.26 -22.93 -3.81
CA ILE A 45 0.86 -21.81 -2.95
C ILE A 45 0.02 -22.27 -1.74
N SER A 46 -0.06 -23.58 -1.47
CA SER A 46 -0.89 -24.14 -0.41
C SER A 46 -0.59 -23.60 0.98
N LYS A 47 0.66 -23.16 1.22
CA LYS A 47 1.13 -22.54 2.48
C LYS A 47 1.12 -21.01 2.45
N VAL A 48 0.62 -20.39 1.39
CA VAL A 48 0.50 -18.93 1.34
C VAL A 48 -0.67 -18.50 2.20
N VAL A 49 -0.41 -17.66 3.17
CA VAL A 49 -1.38 -17.08 4.10
C VAL A 49 -1.32 -15.57 4.03
N GLY A 50 -2.43 -14.90 4.31
CA GLY A 50 -2.56 -13.44 4.36
C GLY A 50 -3.53 -13.02 5.47
N ASN A 51 -3.54 -11.74 5.78
CA ASN A 51 -4.39 -11.16 6.81
C ASN A 51 -5.72 -10.59 6.28
N ILE A 52 -5.90 -10.54 4.96
CA ILE A 52 -7.09 -9.98 4.31
C ILE A 52 -7.49 -10.91 3.15
N GLY A 53 -8.72 -11.38 3.17
CA GLY A 53 -9.23 -12.29 2.12
C GLY A 53 -8.61 -13.67 2.22
N GLY A 54 -9.21 -14.64 1.56
CA GLY A 54 -8.68 -15.99 1.41
C GLY A 54 -9.06 -16.47 0.03
N GLY A 55 -8.08 -16.67 -0.86
CA GLY A 55 -8.28 -17.44 -2.08
C GLY A 55 -8.23 -18.92 -1.79
N ASP A 56 -8.82 -19.75 -2.65
CA ASP A 56 -8.57 -21.18 -2.63
C ASP A 56 -7.14 -21.46 -3.11
N ASN A 57 -6.22 -21.63 -2.15
CA ASN A 57 -4.82 -21.94 -2.40
C ASN A 57 -4.55 -23.44 -2.51
N SER A 58 -5.60 -24.28 -2.56
CA SER A 58 -5.48 -25.75 -2.60
C SER A 58 -4.91 -26.26 -3.94
N LYS A 59 -5.04 -25.48 -5.01
CA LYS A 59 -4.55 -25.84 -6.34
C LYS A 59 -3.28 -25.09 -6.69
N PRO A 60 -2.25 -25.78 -7.21
CA PRO A 60 -1.05 -25.12 -7.71
C PRO A 60 -1.39 -24.13 -8.84
N ILE A 61 -0.63 -23.05 -8.91
CA ILE A 61 -0.68 -22.12 -10.05
C ILE A 61 0.14 -22.72 -11.20
N ASP A 62 -0.46 -22.78 -12.38
CA ASP A 62 0.25 -23.17 -13.61
C ASP A 62 1.26 -22.08 -13.99
N LEU A 63 2.53 -22.45 -13.99
CA LEU A 63 3.66 -21.61 -14.38
C LEU A 63 4.21 -21.96 -15.78
N SER A 64 3.45 -22.68 -16.61
CA SER A 64 3.84 -23.02 -17.98
C SER A 64 4.14 -21.75 -18.78
N GLY A 65 5.31 -21.68 -19.41
CA GLY A 65 5.75 -20.51 -20.16
C GLY A 65 6.26 -19.33 -19.31
N VAL A 66 6.44 -19.53 -18.00
CA VAL A 66 7.03 -18.55 -17.08
C VAL A 66 8.48 -18.97 -16.76
N ALA A 67 9.44 -18.09 -17.01
CA ALA A 67 10.82 -18.31 -16.59
C ALA A 67 10.93 -18.18 -15.07
N VAL A 68 11.47 -19.20 -14.41
CA VAL A 68 11.52 -19.27 -12.95
C VAL A 68 12.94 -19.11 -12.43
N TYR A 69 13.11 -18.23 -11.42
CA TYR A 69 14.40 -17.89 -10.83
C TYR A 69 14.38 -18.15 -9.32
N ASP A 70 15.53 -18.54 -8.80
CA ASP A 70 15.76 -18.73 -7.36
C ASP A 70 16.34 -17.48 -6.66
N ASP A 71 16.75 -16.50 -7.48
CA ASP A 71 17.35 -15.23 -7.04
C ASP A 71 16.71 -14.05 -7.76
N ALA A 72 16.24 -13.07 -6.98
CA ALA A 72 15.60 -11.86 -7.50
C ALA A 72 16.53 -11.00 -8.35
N MET A 73 17.82 -10.91 -7.97
CA MET A 73 18.81 -10.13 -8.72
C MET A 73 19.12 -10.78 -10.07
N LYS A 74 19.03 -12.11 -10.15
CA LYS A 74 19.18 -12.86 -11.39
C LYS A 74 18.02 -12.54 -12.33
N LEU A 75 16.76 -12.60 -11.85
CA LEU A 75 15.60 -12.19 -12.65
C LEU A 75 15.74 -10.75 -13.16
N ILE A 76 16.14 -9.81 -12.30
CA ILE A 76 16.31 -8.39 -12.67
C ILE A 76 17.30 -8.23 -13.81
N ARG A 77 18.41 -8.97 -13.81
CA ARG A 77 19.46 -8.87 -14.85
C ARG A 77 19.13 -9.61 -16.14
N GLU A 78 18.55 -10.80 -16.03
CA GLU A 78 18.51 -11.77 -17.14
C GLU A 78 17.14 -11.87 -17.82
N ALA A 79 16.04 -11.58 -17.09
CA ALA A 79 14.70 -11.73 -17.65
C ALA A 79 14.39 -10.68 -18.72
N ASP A 80 13.83 -11.14 -19.85
CA ASP A 80 13.29 -10.27 -20.91
C ASP A 80 11.90 -9.78 -20.50
N VAL A 81 11.88 -8.72 -19.68
CA VAL A 81 10.66 -8.12 -19.14
C VAL A 81 10.70 -6.59 -19.28
N ASP A 82 9.52 -5.99 -19.48
CA ASP A 82 9.33 -4.54 -19.53
C ASP A 82 9.22 -3.93 -18.11
N MET A 83 8.67 -4.72 -17.17
CA MET A 83 8.31 -4.27 -15.83
C MET A 83 8.72 -5.31 -14.79
N ILE A 84 9.21 -4.84 -13.65
CA ILE A 84 9.46 -5.63 -12.43
C ILE A 84 8.41 -5.27 -11.39
N ASP A 85 7.76 -6.27 -10.82
CA ASP A 85 6.83 -6.15 -9.69
C ASP A 85 7.44 -6.80 -8.45
N ILE A 86 7.61 -6.03 -7.36
CA ILE A 86 8.34 -6.42 -6.16
C ILE A 86 7.36 -6.63 -5.01
N CYS A 87 7.16 -7.90 -4.61
CA CYS A 87 6.23 -8.34 -3.58
C CYS A 87 6.94 -9.16 -2.48
N VAL A 88 8.09 -8.72 -2.05
CA VAL A 88 8.92 -9.36 -1.01
C VAL A 88 8.74 -8.67 0.36
N PRO A 89 9.31 -9.19 1.46
CA PRO A 89 9.35 -8.46 2.73
C PRO A 89 10.05 -7.10 2.61
N THR A 90 9.58 -6.12 3.37
CA THR A 90 9.96 -4.70 3.28
C THR A 90 11.47 -4.44 3.32
N ALA A 91 12.21 -5.24 4.08
CA ALA A 91 13.67 -5.08 4.23
C ALA A 91 14.43 -5.19 2.89
N ASP A 92 13.87 -5.88 1.90
CA ASP A 92 14.50 -6.09 0.59
C ASP A 92 14.05 -5.08 -0.48
N HIS A 93 13.00 -4.27 -0.22
CA HIS A 93 12.42 -3.35 -1.20
C HIS A 93 13.44 -2.38 -1.80
N ALA A 94 14.19 -1.68 -0.95
CA ALA A 94 15.14 -0.67 -1.40
C ALA A 94 16.20 -1.23 -2.34
N LYS A 95 16.82 -2.33 -1.95
CA LYS A 95 17.87 -3.01 -2.75
C LYS A 95 17.34 -3.41 -4.12
N LEU A 96 16.19 -4.08 -4.16
CA LEU A 96 15.63 -4.62 -5.39
C LEU A 96 15.07 -3.52 -6.29
N ALA A 97 14.34 -2.54 -5.73
CA ALA A 97 13.79 -1.43 -6.49
C ALA A 97 14.89 -0.61 -7.17
N ILE A 98 15.96 -0.25 -6.42
CA ILE A 98 17.10 0.49 -6.97
C ILE A 98 17.81 -0.32 -8.07
N ALA A 99 18.00 -1.63 -7.85
CA ALA A 99 18.63 -2.49 -8.85
C ALA A 99 17.79 -2.57 -10.13
N ALA A 100 16.47 -2.78 -10.00
CA ALA A 100 15.55 -2.86 -11.14
C ALA A 100 15.49 -1.53 -11.92
N LEU A 101 15.39 -0.38 -11.22
CA LEU A 101 15.40 0.95 -11.85
C LEU A 101 16.67 1.22 -12.66
N LYS A 102 17.84 0.77 -12.17
CA LYS A 102 19.12 0.92 -12.88
C LYS A 102 19.17 0.16 -14.22
N THR A 103 18.35 -0.88 -14.40
CA THR A 103 18.26 -1.59 -15.68
C THR A 103 17.40 -0.87 -16.73
N GLY A 104 16.73 0.21 -16.34
CA GLY A 104 15.81 0.96 -17.19
C GLY A 104 14.41 0.38 -17.30
N LYS A 105 14.13 -0.74 -16.60
CA LYS A 105 12.80 -1.35 -16.54
C LYS A 105 11.83 -0.50 -15.72
N HIS A 106 10.53 -0.62 -15.99
CA HIS A 106 9.49 -0.07 -15.12
C HIS A 106 9.42 -0.87 -13.83
N VAL A 107 9.14 -0.23 -12.70
CA VAL A 107 9.13 -0.88 -11.39
C VAL A 107 7.86 -0.54 -10.63
N PHE A 108 7.13 -1.56 -10.22
CA PHE A 108 6.12 -1.49 -9.19
C PHE A 108 6.68 -2.15 -7.93
N CYS A 109 6.59 -1.48 -6.79
CA CYS A 109 7.10 -2.01 -5.53
C CYS A 109 6.00 -1.96 -4.48
N GLU A 110 5.75 -3.07 -3.81
CA GLU A 110 4.79 -3.10 -2.72
C GLU A 110 5.17 -2.14 -1.59
N LYS A 111 4.14 -1.77 -0.84
CA LYS A 111 4.29 -0.96 0.38
C LYS A 111 4.79 -1.84 1.57
N PRO A 112 5.31 -1.21 2.62
CA PRO A 112 5.83 0.17 2.70
C PRO A 112 7.06 0.31 1.81
N LEU A 113 7.35 1.53 1.37
CA LEU A 113 8.44 1.76 0.40
C LEU A 113 9.78 1.15 0.87
N CYS A 114 10.12 1.30 2.14
CA CYS A 114 11.35 0.78 2.74
C CYS A 114 11.36 0.95 4.27
N ARG A 115 12.47 0.59 4.93
CA ARG A 115 12.62 0.60 6.40
C ARG A 115 13.19 1.89 6.98
N THR A 116 13.92 2.71 6.21
CA THR A 116 14.66 3.86 6.71
C THR A 116 14.54 5.10 5.85
N ALA A 117 14.72 6.30 6.46
CA ALA A 117 14.71 7.56 5.73
C ALA A 117 15.86 7.66 4.70
N ALA A 118 17.00 7.03 4.97
CA ALA A 118 18.12 6.98 4.04
C ALA A 118 17.75 6.20 2.77
N GLU A 119 17.08 5.04 2.92
CA GLU A 119 16.59 4.25 1.80
C GLU A 119 15.53 5.01 0.98
N VAL A 120 14.62 5.76 1.62
CA VAL A 120 13.68 6.64 0.91
C VAL A 120 14.42 7.57 -0.02
N SER A 121 15.44 8.27 0.49
CA SER A 121 16.24 9.21 -0.30
C SER A 121 16.95 8.53 -1.47
N GLN A 122 17.47 7.32 -1.27
CA GLN A 122 18.15 6.54 -2.31
C GLN A 122 17.17 6.09 -3.41
N ILE A 123 15.99 5.58 -3.02
CA ILE A 123 14.96 5.14 -3.99
C ILE A 123 14.44 6.33 -4.79
N VAL A 124 14.12 7.46 -4.12
CA VAL A 124 13.67 8.69 -4.80
C VAL A 124 14.71 9.18 -5.81
N ALA A 125 15.98 9.19 -5.43
CA ALA A 125 17.05 9.59 -6.33
C ALA A 125 17.20 8.63 -7.53
N ALA A 126 17.07 7.32 -7.29
CA ALA A 126 17.09 6.31 -8.35
C ALA A 126 15.89 6.44 -9.29
N ALA A 127 14.68 6.62 -8.75
CA ALA A 127 13.45 6.76 -9.52
C ALA A 127 13.46 8.02 -10.40
N LYS A 128 13.98 9.15 -9.88
CA LYS A 128 14.11 10.41 -10.64
C LYS A 128 15.12 10.31 -11.81
N LYS A 129 16.13 9.42 -11.70
CA LYS A 129 17.15 9.20 -12.74
C LYS A 129 16.78 8.08 -13.71
N ALA A 130 15.82 7.22 -13.36
CA ALA A 130 15.47 6.06 -14.16
C ALA A 130 14.79 6.44 -15.48
N LYS A 131 15.04 5.63 -16.51
CA LYS A 131 14.28 5.68 -17.76
C LYS A 131 12.89 5.06 -17.63
N GLY A 132 12.78 4.02 -16.80
CA GLY A 132 11.52 3.36 -16.47
C GLY A 132 10.69 4.14 -15.45
N PHE A 133 9.39 3.89 -15.42
CA PHE A 133 8.49 4.44 -14.42
C PHE A 133 8.62 3.70 -13.10
N PHE A 134 8.34 4.39 -12.00
CA PHE A 134 8.30 3.84 -10.65
C PHE A 134 6.95 4.11 -10.00
N ASN A 135 6.37 3.11 -9.36
CA ASN A 135 5.15 3.24 -8.56
C ASN A 135 5.25 2.38 -7.30
N VAL A 136 4.50 2.74 -6.26
CA VAL A 136 4.47 2.04 -4.98
C VAL A 136 3.05 1.57 -4.69
N GLY A 137 2.88 0.36 -4.15
CA GLY A 137 1.61 -0.30 -3.86
C GLY A 137 0.81 0.35 -2.72
N LEU A 138 0.67 1.69 -2.74
CA LEU A 138 -0.19 2.43 -1.81
C LEU A 138 -1.65 2.39 -2.29
N CYS A 139 -2.20 1.19 -2.35
CA CYS A 139 -3.47 0.84 -3.00
C CYS A 139 -4.69 1.64 -2.52
N VAL A 140 -4.64 2.21 -1.31
CA VAL A 140 -5.76 2.98 -0.73
C VAL A 140 -6.11 4.19 -1.59
N ARG A 141 -5.13 4.87 -2.19
CA ARG A 141 -5.37 5.99 -3.13
C ARG A 141 -6.16 5.57 -4.38
N ALA A 142 -6.04 4.31 -4.76
CA ALA A 142 -6.74 3.72 -5.89
C ALA A 142 -8.01 2.96 -5.49
N TRP A 143 -8.28 2.79 -4.19
CA TRP A 143 -9.48 2.13 -3.71
C TRP A 143 -10.73 2.93 -4.09
N PRO A 144 -11.74 2.32 -4.74
CA PRO A 144 -12.85 3.06 -5.36
C PRO A 144 -13.55 4.06 -4.43
N GLU A 145 -13.83 3.65 -3.18
CA GLU A 145 -14.50 4.49 -2.18
C GLU A 145 -13.61 5.66 -1.71
N TYR A 146 -12.32 5.40 -1.44
CA TYR A 146 -11.35 6.44 -1.06
C TYR A 146 -11.14 7.41 -2.21
N ARG A 147 -11.06 6.91 -3.44
CA ARG A 147 -10.92 7.73 -4.64
C ARG A 147 -12.11 8.66 -4.82
N HIS A 148 -13.34 8.12 -4.74
CA HIS A 148 -14.55 8.93 -4.84
C HIS A 148 -14.63 9.97 -3.71
N ALA A 149 -14.32 9.56 -2.46
CA ALA A 149 -14.31 10.47 -1.31
C ALA A 149 -13.31 11.62 -1.51
N TRP A 150 -12.11 11.31 -2.02
CA TRP A 150 -11.09 12.32 -2.34
C TRP A 150 -11.57 13.29 -3.44
N GLU A 151 -12.14 12.78 -4.53
CA GLU A 151 -12.68 13.60 -5.62
C GLU A 151 -13.82 14.49 -5.11
N TYR A 152 -14.73 13.96 -4.31
CA TYR A 152 -15.82 14.72 -3.72
C TYR A 152 -15.30 15.80 -2.76
N PHE A 153 -14.35 15.48 -1.92
CA PHE A 153 -13.68 16.43 -1.02
C PHE A 153 -12.97 17.54 -1.80
N LYS A 154 -12.16 17.19 -2.78
CA LYS A 154 -11.41 18.16 -3.61
C LYS A 154 -12.30 19.02 -4.50
N SER A 155 -13.50 18.56 -4.85
CA SER A 155 -14.47 19.38 -5.59
C SER A 155 -15.06 20.57 -4.79
N GLY A 156 -14.78 20.62 -3.47
CA GLY A 156 -15.34 21.66 -2.58
C GLY A 156 -16.82 21.48 -2.22
N LYS A 157 -17.50 20.47 -2.76
CA LYS A 157 -18.93 20.20 -2.49
C LYS A 157 -19.22 19.94 -1.00
N ALA A 158 -18.27 19.33 -0.30
CA ALA A 158 -18.38 19.06 1.13
C ALA A 158 -18.25 20.34 2.01
N GLY A 159 -17.71 21.43 1.48
CA GLY A 159 -17.35 22.61 2.27
C GLY A 159 -16.00 22.44 2.98
N LYS A 160 -15.70 23.32 3.92
CA LYS A 160 -14.45 23.27 4.69
C LYS A 160 -14.44 22.04 5.59
N MET A 161 -13.29 21.37 5.68
CA MET A 161 -13.09 20.24 6.56
C MET A 161 -12.97 20.70 8.03
N LEU A 162 -13.65 20.03 8.93
CA LEU A 162 -13.68 20.27 10.36
C LEU A 162 -12.83 19.24 11.11
N SER A 163 -13.08 17.96 10.83
CA SER A 163 -12.28 16.87 11.41
C SER A 163 -12.19 15.69 10.45
N ALA A 164 -11.17 14.86 10.61
CA ALA A 164 -11.02 13.60 9.89
C ALA A 164 -10.39 12.53 10.77
N THR A 165 -10.87 11.29 10.63
CA THR A 165 -10.31 10.11 11.28
C THR A 165 -10.18 9.01 10.25
N PHE A 166 -9.02 8.34 10.25
CA PHE A 166 -8.75 7.15 9.46
C PHE A 166 -8.39 6.01 10.40
N LYS A 167 -8.88 4.80 10.12
CA LYS A 167 -8.66 3.67 11.01
C LYS A 167 -8.44 2.39 10.22
N ARG A 168 -7.42 1.62 10.66
CA ARG A 168 -7.10 0.32 10.11
C ARG A 168 -6.63 -0.63 11.18
N ILE A 169 -7.50 -1.57 11.55
CA ILE A 169 -7.25 -2.53 12.62
C ILE A 169 -7.39 -3.94 12.05
N SER A 170 -6.42 -4.77 12.35
CA SER A 170 -6.37 -6.17 11.94
C SER A 170 -6.45 -7.09 13.15
N PRO A 171 -7.08 -8.25 13.00
CA PRO A 171 -6.83 -9.39 13.89
C PRO A 171 -5.34 -9.71 13.93
N GLY A 172 -4.92 -10.45 14.94
CA GLY A 172 -3.53 -10.85 15.13
C GLY A 172 -2.93 -11.55 13.92
N VAL A 173 -1.77 -11.10 13.48
CA VAL A 173 -1.10 -11.55 12.25
C VAL A 173 0.02 -12.58 12.50
N ASP A 174 0.23 -13.01 13.75
CA ASP A 174 1.18 -14.07 14.10
C ASP A 174 0.87 -15.36 13.35
N GLY A 175 1.88 -15.93 12.69
CA GLY A 175 1.73 -17.09 11.80
C GLY A 175 1.21 -16.78 10.40
N ASN A 176 0.81 -15.53 10.09
CA ASN A 176 0.20 -15.13 8.83
C ASN A 176 1.21 -14.61 7.78
N SER A 177 2.49 -14.93 7.94
CA SER A 177 3.52 -14.52 6.98
C SER A 177 4.64 -15.56 6.87
N TRP A 178 5.33 -15.57 5.71
CA TRP A 178 6.46 -16.46 5.48
C TRP A 178 7.53 -16.27 6.56
N LYS A 179 7.93 -17.37 7.23
CA LYS A 179 8.85 -17.33 8.38
C LYS A 179 8.41 -16.35 9.48
N ASN A 180 7.13 -16.03 9.53
CA ASN A 180 6.54 -15.13 10.52
C ASN A 180 7.20 -13.73 10.58
N TRP A 181 7.63 -13.20 9.42
CA TRP A 181 8.41 -11.97 9.36
C TRP A 181 7.66 -10.73 9.88
N TYR A 182 6.31 -10.76 9.92
CA TYR A 182 5.53 -9.69 10.55
C TYR A 182 5.90 -9.47 12.01
N MET A 183 6.20 -10.56 12.73
CA MET A 183 6.55 -10.50 14.16
C MET A 183 8.00 -10.05 14.43
N ASP A 184 8.83 -9.89 13.41
CA ASP A 184 10.17 -9.31 13.55
C ASP A 184 10.14 -7.82 13.22
N GLY A 185 10.18 -6.97 14.23
CA GLY A 185 10.14 -5.52 14.08
C GLY A 185 11.32 -4.94 13.28
N LYS A 186 12.45 -5.64 13.20
CA LYS A 186 13.57 -5.21 12.34
C LYS A 186 13.24 -5.43 10.86
N VAL A 187 12.42 -6.41 10.54
CA VAL A 187 12.03 -6.74 9.17
C VAL A 187 10.77 -5.99 8.77
N SER A 188 9.69 -6.08 9.56
CA SER A 188 8.37 -5.50 9.24
C SER A 188 8.25 -4.02 9.61
N GLY A 189 8.81 -3.62 10.75
CA GLY A 189 8.55 -2.33 11.39
C GLY A 189 7.26 -2.26 12.18
N GLY A 190 6.60 -3.41 12.38
CA GLY A 190 5.35 -3.51 13.10
C GLY A 190 4.15 -2.97 12.35
N ALA A 191 3.01 -2.94 13.00
CA ALA A 191 1.78 -2.40 12.42
C ALA A 191 1.93 -0.95 11.99
N LEU A 192 2.70 -0.15 12.72
CA LEU A 192 2.95 1.26 12.38
C LEU A 192 3.47 1.40 10.94
N LEU A 193 4.44 0.60 10.53
CA LEU A 193 5.01 0.72 9.19
C LEU A 193 4.30 -0.15 8.17
N ASP A 194 3.97 -1.41 8.51
CA ASP A 194 3.40 -2.33 7.53
C ASP A 194 1.91 -2.08 7.25
N LEU A 195 1.13 -1.81 8.30
CA LEU A 195 -0.32 -1.67 8.19
C LEU A 195 -0.77 -0.21 8.16
N HIS A 196 -0.34 0.59 9.14
CA HIS A 196 -0.79 1.96 9.36
C HIS A 196 -0.29 2.94 8.29
N VAL A 197 0.78 2.60 7.57
CA VAL A 197 1.27 3.40 6.42
C VAL A 197 0.16 3.74 5.42
N HIS A 198 -0.83 2.88 5.25
CA HIS A 198 -1.98 3.12 4.38
C HIS A 198 -2.83 4.32 4.82
N ASP A 199 -3.01 4.49 6.13
CA ASP A 199 -3.85 5.55 6.68
C ASP A 199 -3.07 6.85 6.81
N VAL A 200 -1.76 6.79 7.11
CA VAL A 200 -0.85 7.93 6.97
C VAL A 200 -0.81 8.43 5.54
N ASP A 201 -0.79 7.49 4.58
CA ASP A 201 -0.85 7.81 3.16
C ASP A 201 -2.19 8.43 2.76
N ALA A 202 -3.32 7.93 3.29
CA ALA A 202 -4.63 8.55 3.10
C ALA A 202 -4.66 9.98 3.67
N VAL A 203 -4.12 10.20 4.87
CA VAL A 203 -3.99 11.55 5.47
C VAL A 203 -3.19 12.47 4.54
N ASN A 204 -2.02 12.02 4.07
CA ASN A 204 -1.21 12.78 3.11
C ASN A 204 -1.94 13.03 1.78
N TYR A 205 -2.67 12.04 1.27
CA TYR A 205 -3.41 12.15 0.00
C TYR A 205 -4.54 13.18 0.07
N PHE A 206 -5.31 13.19 1.18
CA PHE A 206 -6.42 14.12 1.37
C PHE A 206 -5.94 15.53 1.73
N PHE A 207 -4.98 15.66 2.63
CA PHE A 207 -4.67 16.91 3.31
C PHE A 207 -3.25 17.42 3.08
N GLY A 208 -2.38 16.63 2.45
CA GLY A 208 -0.98 16.95 2.23
C GLY A 208 -0.11 16.71 3.47
N LYS A 209 1.12 17.16 3.41
CA LYS A 209 2.11 17.05 4.47
C LYS A 209 1.68 17.85 5.72
N SER A 210 1.63 17.22 6.89
CA SER A 210 1.44 17.92 8.16
C SER A 210 2.70 18.68 8.59
N LYS A 211 2.57 19.72 9.41
CA LYS A 211 3.70 20.43 10.00
C LYS A 211 4.37 19.61 11.11
N ALA A 212 3.54 18.92 11.90
CA ALA A 212 3.99 18.06 12.98
C ALA A 212 3.01 16.91 13.20
N VAL A 213 3.47 15.86 13.88
CA VAL A 213 2.66 14.75 14.33
C VAL A 213 2.94 14.44 15.79
N ARG A 214 1.88 14.12 16.55
CA ARG A 214 1.98 13.51 17.88
C ARG A 214 1.34 12.14 17.84
N ALA A 215 2.13 11.13 18.22
CA ALA A 215 1.67 9.75 18.27
C ALA A 215 1.93 9.13 19.64
N VAL A 216 1.04 8.21 20.00
CA VAL A 216 1.22 7.25 21.09
C VAL A 216 1.10 5.86 20.50
N GLY A 217 1.85 4.90 21.02
CA GLY A 217 1.83 3.53 20.50
C GLY A 217 2.40 2.55 21.49
N ALA A 218 2.11 1.28 21.25
CA ALA A 218 2.53 0.18 22.12
C ALA A 218 3.16 -0.95 21.27
N ASN A 219 4.14 -1.62 21.85
CA ASN A 219 4.60 -2.94 21.43
C ASN A 219 3.81 -3.98 22.24
N VAL A 220 3.00 -4.76 21.57
CA VAL A 220 2.06 -5.70 22.20
C VAL A 220 2.41 -7.15 21.89
N CYS A 221 2.72 -7.47 20.64
CA CYS A 221 2.89 -8.84 20.16
C CYS A 221 4.15 -9.07 19.34
N SER A 222 4.67 -8.10 18.63
CA SER A 222 5.87 -8.26 17.82
C SER A 222 7.17 -8.05 18.62
N LYS A 223 8.30 -8.44 18.04
CA LYS A 223 9.62 -8.22 18.65
C LYS A 223 10.14 -6.83 18.29
N GLY A 224 9.97 -5.86 19.21
CA GLY A 224 10.63 -4.56 19.15
C GLY A 224 10.05 -3.56 18.12
N ALA A 225 8.79 -3.73 17.74
CA ALA A 225 8.10 -2.77 16.88
C ALA A 225 6.81 -2.23 17.53
N ILE A 226 6.18 -1.25 16.90
CA ILE A 226 4.93 -0.66 17.35
C ILE A 226 3.78 -1.42 16.68
N ASP A 227 2.96 -2.10 17.49
CA ASP A 227 1.87 -2.96 17.06
C ASP A 227 0.51 -2.27 17.08
N HIS A 228 0.39 -1.20 17.86
CA HIS A 228 -0.76 -0.31 17.88
C HIS A 228 -0.29 1.14 17.98
N VAL A 229 -0.88 2.02 17.19
CA VAL A 229 -0.55 3.45 17.16
C VAL A 229 -1.80 4.29 16.97
N VAL A 230 -1.86 5.42 17.70
CA VAL A 230 -2.82 6.50 17.47
C VAL A 230 -2.02 7.78 17.26
N ALA A 231 -2.32 8.48 16.17
CA ALA A 231 -1.61 9.70 15.77
C ALA A 231 -2.57 10.87 15.52
N THR A 232 -2.11 12.08 15.85
CA THR A 232 -2.75 13.35 15.50
C THR A 232 -1.80 14.20 14.68
N TYR A 233 -2.33 14.88 13.65
CA TYR A 233 -1.54 15.65 12.69
C TYR A 233 -1.85 17.13 12.81
N ASP A 234 -0.82 17.92 13.05
CA ASP A 234 -0.91 19.38 13.15
C ASP A 234 -0.61 20.02 11.77
N TYR A 235 -1.58 20.77 11.26
CA TYR A 235 -1.47 21.58 10.05
C TYR A 235 -1.27 23.07 10.35
N GLY A 236 -1.38 23.46 11.63
CA GLY A 236 -1.24 24.86 12.07
C GLY A 236 -2.46 25.75 11.74
N ASP A 237 -3.60 25.18 11.41
CA ASP A 237 -4.84 25.89 11.07
C ASP A 237 -6.07 25.42 11.89
N GLY A 238 -5.82 24.63 12.95
CA GLY A 238 -6.84 24.18 13.88
C GLY A 238 -7.70 23.01 13.41
N ARG A 239 -7.46 22.47 12.20
CA ARG A 239 -8.17 21.24 11.77
C ARG A 239 -7.75 20.04 12.61
N LEU A 240 -8.70 19.15 12.88
CA LEU A 240 -8.47 17.94 13.66
C LEU A 240 -8.32 16.76 12.69
N VAL A 241 -7.13 16.18 12.60
CA VAL A 241 -6.87 14.99 11.78
C VAL A 241 -6.20 13.94 12.65
N MET A 242 -6.76 12.73 12.62
CA MET A 242 -6.31 11.59 13.42
C MET A 242 -6.20 10.34 12.54
N SER A 243 -5.34 9.43 12.95
CA SER A 243 -5.32 8.05 12.44
C SER A 243 -5.05 7.06 13.56
N GLU A 244 -5.55 5.83 13.38
CA GLU A 244 -5.34 4.69 14.27
C GLU A 244 -5.02 3.46 13.46
N GLY A 245 -4.03 2.68 13.90
CA GLY A 245 -3.65 1.42 13.25
C GLY A 245 -3.08 0.42 14.23
N GLY A 246 -3.44 -0.85 14.03
CA GLY A 246 -2.97 -1.93 14.89
C GLY A 246 -3.32 -3.31 14.37
N TRP A 247 -2.62 -4.34 14.84
CA TRP A 247 -2.82 -5.73 14.44
C TRP A 247 -2.83 -6.74 15.60
N GLU A 248 -3.17 -6.26 16.78
CA GLU A 248 -3.18 -7.06 18.01
C GLU A 248 -4.56 -7.54 18.45
N GLN A 249 -5.60 -7.31 17.65
CA GLN A 249 -6.94 -7.77 18.00
C GLN A 249 -7.04 -9.29 18.04
N ALA A 250 -8.02 -9.79 18.80
CA ALA A 250 -8.32 -11.20 18.85
C ALA A 250 -8.53 -11.78 17.44
N ARG A 251 -8.06 -13.02 17.19
CA ARG A 251 -8.14 -13.65 15.86
C ARG A 251 -9.56 -13.81 15.31
N GLY A 252 -10.57 -13.79 16.18
CA GLY A 252 -11.98 -13.80 15.78
C GLY A 252 -12.57 -12.44 15.45
N ALA A 253 -11.81 -11.35 15.62
CA ALA A 253 -12.24 -10.01 15.21
C ALA A 253 -12.21 -9.85 13.69
N THR A 254 -12.98 -8.89 13.19
CA THR A 254 -13.01 -8.55 11.77
C THR A 254 -11.95 -7.49 11.46
N PHE A 255 -11.37 -7.56 10.26
CA PHE A 255 -10.53 -6.50 9.74
C PHE A 255 -11.34 -5.22 9.54
N GLU A 256 -10.86 -4.10 10.07
CA GLU A 256 -11.47 -2.78 9.89
C GLU A 256 -10.59 -1.90 9.00
N MET A 257 -11.22 -1.32 7.98
CA MET A 257 -10.68 -0.26 7.15
C MET A 257 -11.75 0.81 7.04
N SER A 258 -11.56 1.95 7.69
CA SER A 258 -12.60 2.97 7.79
C SER A 258 -12.04 4.39 7.74
N PHE A 259 -12.89 5.33 7.36
CA PHE A 259 -12.64 6.75 7.56
C PHE A 259 -13.94 7.51 7.86
N THR A 260 -13.80 8.63 8.56
CA THR A 260 -14.84 9.65 8.72
C THR A 260 -14.22 11.01 8.48
N ILE A 261 -14.73 11.74 7.48
CA ILE A 261 -14.30 13.11 7.14
C ILE A 261 -15.51 14.02 7.31
N VAL A 262 -15.49 14.84 8.37
CA VAL A 262 -16.56 15.77 8.71
C VAL A 262 -16.25 17.13 8.08
N CYS A 263 -17.19 17.63 7.29
CA CYS A 263 -17.11 18.92 6.65
C CYS A 263 -18.37 19.76 6.95
N GLU A 264 -18.33 21.06 6.65
CA GLU A 264 -19.43 21.99 6.90
C GLU A 264 -20.76 21.57 6.23
N LYS A 265 -20.70 20.94 5.05
CA LYS A 265 -21.90 20.62 4.25
C LYS A 265 -22.19 19.12 4.17
N ALA A 266 -21.24 18.26 4.52
CA ALA A 266 -21.40 16.81 4.46
C ALA A 266 -20.39 16.09 5.35
N THR A 267 -20.77 14.90 5.80
CA THR A 267 -19.82 13.91 6.36
C THR A 267 -19.64 12.76 5.36
N LEU A 268 -18.41 12.48 5.00
CA LEU A 268 -18.03 11.33 4.18
C LEU A 268 -17.59 10.22 5.11
N LYS A 269 -18.19 9.04 5.02
CA LYS A 269 -17.90 7.93 5.93
C LYS A 269 -17.83 6.61 5.19
N LEU A 270 -16.77 5.86 5.43
CA LEU A 270 -16.61 4.46 5.07
C LEU A 270 -16.46 3.65 6.35
N ASP A 271 -17.26 2.62 6.51
CA ASP A 271 -17.16 1.63 7.60
C ASP A 271 -17.74 0.29 7.18
N GLY A 272 -18.02 -0.61 8.12
CA GLY A 272 -18.61 -1.93 7.85
C GLY A 272 -19.98 -1.89 7.16
N SER A 273 -20.70 -0.76 7.17
CA SER A 273 -21.96 -0.55 6.45
C SER A 273 -21.77 -0.08 5.00
N GLY A 274 -20.53 0.21 4.60
CA GLY A 274 -20.17 0.72 3.29
C GLY A 274 -19.81 2.21 3.28
N TYR A 275 -19.72 2.77 2.05
CA TYR A 275 -19.38 4.17 1.86
C TYR A 275 -20.61 5.03 1.66
N HIS A 276 -20.77 6.04 2.51
CA HIS A 276 -21.92 6.96 2.51
C HIS A 276 -21.49 8.42 2.62
N ILE A 277 -22.30 9.31 2.05
CA ILE A 277 -22.22 10.75 2.23
C ILE A 277 -23.49 11.22 2.95
N TYR A 278 -23.31 11.82 4.11
CA TYR A 278 -24.39 12.34 4.96
C TYR A 278 -24.46 13.86 4.82
N PRO A 279 -25.56 14.44 4.28
CA PRO A 279 -25.72 15.90 4.20
C PRO A 279 -25.80 16.53 5.60
N ALA A 280 -25.07 17.63 5.86
CA ALA A 280 -25.04 18.29 7.17
C ALA A 280 -26.41 18.86 7.58
N LYS A 281 -27.26 19.23 6.61
CA LYS A 281 -28.63 19.73 6.86
C LYS A 281 -29.64 18.63 7.18
N GLY A 282 -29.18 17.38 7.35
CA GLY A 282 -30.04 16.21 7.51
C GLY A 282 -30.57 15.69 6.16
N GLY A 283 -31.42 14.67 6.23
CA GLY A 283 -31.95 13.98 5.07
C GLY A 283 -31.35 12.59 4.89
N LYS A 284 -31.66 11.96 3.75
CA LYS A 284 -31.26 10.58 3.45
C LYS A 284 -29.76 10.53 3.09
N ALA A 285 -29.07 9.55 3.66
CA ALA A 285 -27.68 9.26 3.26
C ALA A 285 -27.60 8.90 1.77
N ILE A 286 -26.54 9.37 1.12
CA ILE A 286 -26.25 9.08 -0.29
C ILE A 286 -25.22 7.98 -0.34
N THR A 287 -25.50 6.89 -1.05
CA THR A 287 -24.54 5.85 -1.40
C THR A 287 -24.02 6.09 -2.81
N PRO A 288 -22.79 6.61 -2.98
CA PRO A 288 -22.27 6.92 -4.30
C PRO A 288 -22.00 5.66 -5.13
N LYS A 289 -22.21 5.76 -6.45
CA LYS A 289 -21.69 4.77 -7.38
C LYS A 289 -20.19 5.02 -7.57
N VAL A 290 -19.37 4.06 -7.19
CA VAL A 290 -17.91 4.13 -7.34
C VAL A 290 -17.46 3.42 -8.62
N ASP A 291 -16.34 3.83 -9.21
CA ASP A 291 -15.82 3.23 -10.43
C ASP A 291 -15.04 1.93 -10.12
N VAL A 292 -15.62 0.81 -10.53
CA VAL A 292 -15.03 -0.54 -10.37
C VAL A 292 -14.67 -1.19 -11.71
N LYS A 293 -14.56 -0.43 -12.80
CA LYS A 293 -14.31 -0.99 -14.15
C LYS A 293 -13.03 -1.79 -14.26
N ALA A 294 -11.98 -1.37 -13.55
CA ALA A 294 -10.71 -2.11 -13.51
C ALA A 294 -10.69 -3.22 -12.45
N GLY A 295 -11.77 -3.38 -11.70
CA GLY A 295 -11.92 -4.34 -10.61
C GLY A 295 -12.31 -3.69 -9.28
N PRO A 296 -12.73 -4.48 -8.28
CA PRO A 296 -13.39 -3.97 -7.08
C PRO A 296 -12.45 -3.41 -6.02
N THR A 297 -11.15 -3.66 -6.11
CA THR A 297 -10.18 -3.26 -5.09
C THR A 297 -9.16 -2.26 -5.60
N GLY A 298 -8.47 -1.59 -4.69
CA GLY A 298 -7.35 -0.71 -5.01
C GLY A 298 -6.23 -1.42 -5.77
N TRP A 299 -5.98 -2.70 -5.48
CA TRP A 299 -4.98 -3.51 -6.19
C TRP A 299 -5.30 -3.64 -7.68
N HIS A 300 -6.56 -3.91 -8.03
CA HIS A 300 -6.97 -3.94 -9.44
C HIS A 300 -6.79 -2.59 -10.11
N GLN A 301 -7.23 -1.53 -9.45
CA GLN A 301 -7.20 -0.17 -9.99
C GLN A 301 -5.77 0.34 -10.21
N GLU A 302 -4.89 0.16 -9.23
CA GLU A 302 -3.51 0.67 -9.34
C GLU A 302 -2.65 -0.12 -10.33
N LEU A 303 -2.76 -1.47 -10.34
CA LEU A 303 -2.00 -2.30 -11.27
C LEU A 303 -2.47 -2.10 -12.72
N ALA A 304 -3.78 -2.07 -12.96
CA ALA A 304 -4.33 -1.78 -14.28
C ALA A 304 -3.91 -0.38 -14.77
N TYR A 305 -3.92 0.61 -13.88
CA TYR A 305 -3.46 1.95 -14.21
C TYR A 305 -1.98 1.98 -14.54
N PHE A 306 -1.12 1.34 -13.73
CA PHE A 306 0.32 1.32 -13.96
C PHE A 306 0.67 0.62 -15.27
N VAL A 307 0.08 -0.55 -15.54
CA VAL A 307 0.23 -1.26 -16.84
C VAL A 307 -0.19 -0.36 -18.00
N SER A 308 -1.34 0.33 -17.87
CA SER A 308 -1.79 1.29 -18.92
C SER A 308 -0.80 2.44 -19.13
N CYS A 309 -0.16 2.94 -18.07
CA CYS A 309 0.87 3.98 -18.18
C CYS A 309 2.11 3.45 -18.93
N VAL A 310 2.56 2.24 -18.63
CA VAL A 310 3.67 1.57 -19.34
C VAL A 310 3.34 1.38 -20.83
N GLN A 311 2.13 0.88 -21.14
CA GLN A 311 1.68 0.69 -22.52
C GLN A 311 1.67 1.98 -23.35
N LYS A 312 1.30 3.09 -22.71
CA LYS A 312 1.13 4.41 -23.37
C LYS A 312 2.40 5.27 -23.31
N GLY A 313 3.41 4.87 -22.52
CA GLY A 313 4.59 5.70 -22.30
C GLY A 313 4.31 6.98 -21.51
N VAL A 314 3.30 7.00 -20.64
CA VAL A 314 2.93 8.18 -19.83
C VAL A 314 3.24 7.95 -18.36
N LYS A 315 3.69 8.99 -17.66
CA LYS A 315 4.06 8.89 -16.23
C LYS A 315 2.86 8.51 -15.35
N PRO A 316 3.03 7.62 -14.34
CA PRO A 316 1.95 7.13 -13.49
C PRO A 316 1.65 8.09 -12.32
N GLU A 317 1.26 9.34 -12.58
CA GLU A 317 1.09 10.39 -11.56
C GLU A 317 -0.37 10.59 -11.12
N LYS A 318 -1.32 9.79 -11.61
CA LYS A 318 -2.75 9.94 -11.28
C LYS A 318 -3.05 9.76 -9.78
N TYR A 319 -2.44 8.75 -9.17
CA TYR A 319 -2.68 8.44 -7.77
C TYR A 319 -1.59 8.98 -6.85
N GLN A 320 -0.34 8.95 -7.31
CA GLN A 320 0.81 9.33 -6.50
C GLN A 320 1.99 9.79 -7.35
N THR A 321 2.86 10.59 -6.75
CA THR A 321 4.20 10.88 -7.27
C THR A 321 5.22 10.29 -6.31
N VAL A 322 6.45 10.06 -6.76
CA VAL A 322 7.55 9.60 -5.90
C VAL A 322 7.77 10.54 -4.70
N ASP A 323 7.61 11.85 -4.90
CA ASP A 323 7.75 12.83 -3.81
C ASP A 323 6.60 12.74 -2.80
N SER A 324 5.36 12.44 -3.25
CA SER A 324 4.24 12.25 -2.33
C SER A 324 4.39 10.97 -1.50
N VAL A 325 4.95 9.91 -2.07
CA VAL A 325 5.29 8.68 -1.34
C VAL A 325 6.37 8.95 -0.29
N ALA A 326 7.41 9.70 -0.67
CA ALA A 326 8.45 10.11 0.27
C ALA A 326 7.88 10.93 1.44
N THR A 327 6.90 11.80 1.17
CA THR A 327 6.19 12.55 2.22
C THR A 327 5.45 11.63 3.17
N THR A 328 4.71 10.62 2.66
CA THR A 328 4.06 9.60 3.50
C THR A 328 5.08 8.91 4.42
N MET A 329 6.22 8.49 3.88
CA MET A 329 7.27 7.85 4.69
C MET A 329 7.87 8.79 5.74
N GLN A 330 8.05 10.08 5.42
CA GLN A 330 8.49 11.09 6.40
C GLN A 330 7.48 11.20 7.57
N MET A 331 6.18 11.21 7.27
CA MET A 331 5.12 11.26 8.28
C MET A 331 5.15 10.01 9.16
N VAL A 332 5.23 8.81 8.60
CA VAL A 332 5.32 7.54 9.35
C VAL A 332 6.56 7.53 10.27
N PHE A 333 7.73 7.94 9.77
CA PHE A 333 8.93 7.99 10.61
C PHE A 333 8.87 9.09 11.69
N ALA A 334 8.11 10.16 11.45
CA ALA A 334 7.85 11.17 12.47
C ALA A 334 6.93 10.61 13.57
N GLU A 335 5.95 9.77 13.24
CA GLU A 335 5.14 9.05 14.22
C GLU A 335 5.99 8.11 15.07
N GLU A 336 6.83 7.28 14.45
CA GLU A 336 7.75 6.39 15.17
C GLU A 336 8.63 7.16 16.15
N LYS A 337 9.19 8.30 15.70
CA LYS A 337 9.97 9.19 16.57
C LYS A 337 9.11 9.81 17.67
N SER A 338 7.86 10.18 17.39
CA SER A 338 6.96 10.77 18.36
C SER A 338 6.61 9.79 19.48
N VAL A 339 6.32 8.54 19.14
CA VAL A 339 6.07 7.47 20.14
C VAL A 339 7.30 7.30 21.05
N LYS A 340 8.50 7.18 20.47
CA LYS A 340 9.76 7.01 21.22
C LYS A 340 10.09 8.23 22.09
N ALA A 341 9.92 9.42 21.57
CA ALA A 341 10.26 10.67 22.25
C ALA A 341 9.16 11.21 23.18
N LYS A 342 7.95 10.62 23.12
CA LYS A 342 6.74 11.04 23.88
C LYS A 342 6.38 12.52 23.67
N LYS A 343 6.67 13.08 22.51
CA LYS A 343 6.40 14.49 22.15
C LYS A 343 6.04 14.65 20.68
N ALA A 344 5.49 15.81 20.31
CA ALA A 344 5.25 16.13 18.91
C ALA A 344 6.60 16.24 18.13
N ILE A 345 6.61 15.77 16.90
CA ILE A 345 7.76 15.78 15.99
C ILE A 345 7.38 16.54 14.72
N ARG A 346 8.22 17.46 14.28
CA ARG A 346 8.09 18.10 12.96
C ARG A 346 8.33 17.08 11.84
N VAL A 347 7.53 17.19 10.77
CA VAL A 347 7.61 16.30 9.60
C VAL A 347 8.47 16.92 8.51
#